data_ba76441813787801d0466df767bef274
#
_entry.id   ba76441813787801d0466df767bef274
#
_cell.length_a   1.000
_cell.length_b   1.000
_cell.length_c   1.000
_cell.angle_alpha   90.00
_cell.angle_beta   90.00
_cell.angle_gamma   90.00
#
_symmetry.space_group_name_H-M   'P 1'
#
loop_
_entity.id
_entity.type
_entity.pdbx_description
1 polymer ?
#
loop_
_entity_poly.entity_id
_entity_poly.type
_entity_poly.pdbx_seq_one_letter_code
_entity_poly.pdbx_strand_id
1 'polypeptide(L)'
;MNNDVSTLAEWIASSPSTVFFGGAGVSTESGIPDFRGANGFYFQEREIPLETVLSIDFFTKHPEAYWEWFHEIYRPVEPNGAHKALASLEAAGRMDAVVTQNIDGLHQRAGSRAVW
;
A
#
# COMPACT_ATOMS: atom_id res chain seq x y z
N MET A 1 7.86 3.61 -24.90
CA MET A 1 7.02 3.13 -23.78
C MET A 1 7.01 1.61 -23.81
N ASN A 2 7.10 0.98 -22.65
CA ASN A 2 6.99 -0.48 -22.59
C ASN A 2 5.61 -0.90 -23.14
N ASN A 3 5.55 -1.98 -23.92
CA ASN A 3 4.33 -2.47 -24.54
C ASN A 3 3.23 -2.76 -23.49
N ASP A 4 3.64 -3.27 -22.32
CA ASP A 4 2.71 -3.58 -21.22
C ASP A 4 2.04 -2.34 -20.64
N VAL A 5 2.78 -1.22 -20.52
CA VAL A 5 2.22 0.06 -20.04
C VAL A 5 1.22 0.62 -21.03
N SER A 6 1.51 0.53 -22.33
CA SER A 6 0.58 0.95 -23.38
C SER A 6 -0.70 0.10 -23.37
N THR A 7 -0.55 -1.20 -23.24
CA THR A 7 -1.69 -2.14 -23.15
C THR A 7 -2.57 -1.84 -21.92
N LEU A 8 -1.96 -1.61 -20.77
CA LEU A 8 -2.71 -1.23 -19.55
C LEU A 8 -3.46 0.09 -19.75
N ALA A 9 -2.82 1.08 -20.35
CA ALA A 9 -3.45 2.37 -20.64
C ALA A 9 -4.67 2.22 -21.56
N GLU A 10 -4.56 1.39 -22.61
CA GLU A 10 -5.67 1.07 -23.50
C GLU A 10 -6.81 0.37 -22.78
N TRP A 11 -6.53 -0.58 -21.92
CA TRP A 11 -7.55 -1.26 -21.13
C TRP A 11 -8.30 -0.30 -20.20
N ILE A 12 -7.58 0.57 -19.49
CA ILE A 12 -8.21 1.58 -18.63
C ILE A 12 -9.07 2.54 -19.48
N ALA A 13 -8.55 2.99 -20.62
CA ALA A 13 -9.28 3.93 -21.49
C ALA A 13 -10.55 3.34 -22.10
N SER A 14 -10.55 2.04 -22.41
CA SER A 14 -11.67 1.36 -23.07
C SER A 14 -12.64 0.68 -22.11
N SER A 15 -12.27 0.53 -20.83
CA SER A 15 -13.12 -0.15 -19.84
C SER A 15 -14.23 0.76 -19.34
N PRO A 16 -15.47 0.27 -19.23
CA PRO A 16 -16.59 1.04 -18.66
C PRO A 16 -16.47 1.19 -17.14
N SER A 17 -15.70 0.32 -16.49
CA SER A 17 -15.49 0.30 -15.04
C SER A 17 -14.08 -0.21 -14.73
N THR A 18 -13.37 0.50 -13.86
CA THR A 18 -12.01 0.14 -13.46
C THR A 18 -11.89 0.24 -11.94
N VAL A 19 -11.34 -0.78 -11.34
CA VAL A 19 -11.03 -0.85 -9.90
C VAL A 19 -9.56 -1.20 -9.73
N PHE A 20 -8.88 -0.48 -8.86
CA PHE A 20 -7.54 -0.85 -8.41
C PHE A 20 -7.65 -1.71 -7.14
N PHE A 21 -6.90 -2.82 -7.12
CA PHE A 21 -6.71 -3.63 -5.93
C PHE A 21 -5.23 -3.75 -5.63
N GLY A 22 -4.82 -3.36 -4.43
CA GLY A 22 -3.40 -3.35 -4.08
C GLY A 22 -3.11 -3.54 -2.61
N GLY A 23 -1.84 -3.76 -2.33
CA GLY A 23 -1.31 -4.01 -1.00
C GLY A 23 -0.03 -3.21 -0.74
N ALA A 24 0.83 -3.74 0.13
CA ALA A 24 2.01 -3.05 0.64
C ALA A 24 3.00 -2.62 -0.44
N GLY A 25 3.08 -3.35 -1.55
CA GLY A 25 3.99 -3.02 -2.65
C GLY A 25 3.76 -1.64 -3.27
N VAL A 26 2.53 -1.12 -3.26
CA VAL A 26 2.25 0.21 -3.79
C VAL A 26 2.87 1.34 -2.96
N SER A 27 3.16 1.09 -1.68
CA SER A 27 3.69 2.08 -0.74
C SER A 27 5.22 2.02 -0.55
N THR A 28 5.92 1.11 -1.22
CA THR A 28 7.38 0.96 -1.07
C THR A 28 8.13 2.21 -1.52
N GLU A 29 7.71 2.84 -2.60
CA GLU A 29 8.32 4.10 -3.08
C GLU A 29 7.99 5.31 -2.19
N SER A 30 7.06 5.18 -1.26
CA SER A 30 6.81 6.17 -0.22
C SER A 30 7.72 6.00 1.00
N GLY A 31 8.47 4.89 1.07
CA GLY A 31 9.40 4.59 2.16
C GLY A 31 8.84 3.60 3.20
N ILE A 32 7.70 2.97 2.93
CA ILE A 32 7.17 1.89 3.77
C ILE A 32 7.53 0.56 3.11
N PRO A 33 8.43 -0.26 3.70
CA PRO A 33 8.75 -1.57 3.15
C PRO A 33 7.51 -2.46 3.03
N ASP A 34 7.47 -3.31 2.01
CA ASP A 34 6.51 -4.39 1.94
C ASP A 34 6.89 -5.56 2.86
N PHE A 35 6.12 -6.64 2.88
CA PHE A 35 6.38 -7.79 3.74
C PHE A 35 7.32 -8.80 3.09
N ARG A 36 7.11 -9.14 1.82
CA ARG A 36 7.73 -10.26 1.10
C ARG A 36 8.68 -9.85 -0.02
N GLY A 37 8.82 -8.57 -0.33
CA GLY A 37 9.78 -8.06 -1.30
C GLY A 37 11.22 -8.26 -0.83
N ALA A 38 12.20 -8.03 -1.69
CA ALA A 38 13.62 -8.25 -1.38
C ALA A 38 14.11 -7.47 -0.15
N ASN A 39 13.54 -6.29 0.10
CA ASN A 39 13.82 -5.45 1.27
C ASN A 39 12.64 -5.42 2.25
N GLY A 40 11.75 -6.41 2.16
CA GLY A 40 10.54 -6.47 2.95
C GLY A 40 10.76 -6.83 4.41
N PHE A 41 9.74 -6.60 5.21
CA PHE A 41 9.82 -6.80 6.67
C PHE A 41 10.20 -8.22 7.09
N TYR A 42 9.74 -9.25 6.39
CA TYR A 42 10.02 -10.63 6.74
C TYR A 42 11.49 -11.03 6.52
N PHE A 43 12.23 -10.27 5.73
CA PHE A 43 13.66 -10.51 5.46
C PHE A 43 14.58 -9.61 6.27
N GLN A 44 14.05 -8.71 7.10
CA GLN A 44 14.85 -7.90 8.00
C GLN A 44 15.28 -8.72 9.22
N GLU A 45 16.54 -8.60 9.62
CA GLU A 45 17.03 -9.21 10.86
C GLU A 45 16.37 -8.54 12.07
N ARG A 46 15.77 -9.36 12.92
CA ARG A 46 15.12 -8.94 14.15
C ARG A 46 15.37 -9.96 15.26
N GLU A 47 15.47 -9.47 16.48
CA GLU A 47 15.57 -10.32 17.66
C GLU A 47 14.34 -11.22 17.81
N ILE A 48 13.15 -10.65 17.54
CA ILE A 48 11.89 -11.40 17.49
C ILE A 48 11.38 -11.35 16.04
N PRO A 49 11.11 -12.52 15.41
CA PRO A 49 10.56 -12.54 14.05
C PRO A 49 9.27 -11.75 13.94
N LEU A 50 9.11 -11.03 12.82
CA LEU A 50 7.93 -10.18 12.61
C LEU A 50 6.63 -10.97 12.63
N GLU A 51 6.61 -12.19 12.10
CA GLU A 51 5.44 -13.06 12.14
C GLU A 51 4.98 -13.32 13.59
N THR A 52 5.93 -13.39 14.52
CA THR A 52 5.61 -13.51 15.94
C THR A 52 5.05 -12.22 16.50
N VAL A 53 5.67 -11.07 16.22
CA VAL A 53 5.20 -9.75 16.67
C VAL A 53 3.77 -9.45 16.19
N LEU A 54 3.46 -9.88 14.97
CA LEU A 54 2.14 -9.66 14.36
C LEU A 54 1.09 -10.71 14.74
N SER A 55 1.45 -11.73 15.52
CA SER A 55 0.49 -12.71 15.99
C SER A 55 -0.42 -12.14 17.08
N ILE A 56 -1.70 -12.54 17.07
CA ILE A 56 -2.65 -12.08 18.09
C ILE A 56 -2.24 -12.53 19.51
N ASP A 57 -1.64 -13.70 19.62
CA ASP A 57 -1.18 -14.24 20.92
C ASP A 57 -0.04 -13.38 21.49
N PHE A 58 0.93 -13.01 20.67
CA PHE A 58 2.02 -12.12 21.09
C PHE A 58 1.53 -10.70 21.38
N PHE A 59 0.66 -10.15 20.54
CA PHE A 59 0.06 -8.83 20.76
C PHE A 59 -0.69 -8.77 22.10
N THR A 60 -1.44 -9.80 22.43
CA THR A 60 -2.20 -9.87 23.68
C THR A 60 -1.28 -9.87 24.92
N LYS A 61 -0.12 -10.53 24.83
CA LYS A 61 0.84 -10.64 25.93
C LYS A 61 1.83 -9.47 25.99
N HIS A 62 2.20 -8.92 24.85
CA HIS A 62 3.24 -7.91 24.70
C HIS A 62 2.79 -6.79 23.75
N PRO A 63 1.71 -6.05 24.04
CA PRO A 63 1.19 -5.02 23.15
C PRO A 63 2.19 -3.89 22.88
N GLU A 64 3.08 -3.57 23.83
CA GLU A 64 4.10 -2.55 23.68
C GLU A 64 5.07 -2.86 22.53
N ALA A 65 5.49 -4.09 22.37
CA ALA A 65 6.41 -4.50 21.29
C ALA A 65 5.78 -4.32 19.90
N TYR A 66 4.48 -4.59 19.77
CA TYR A 66 3.74 -4.33 18.55
C TYR A 66 3.66 -2.82 18.26
N TRP A 67 3.35 -2.01 19.26
CA TRP A 67 3.21 -0.56 19.07
C TRP A 67 4.56 0.12 18.80
N GLU A 68 5.66 -0.34 19.38
CA GLU A 68 7.00 0.11 19.04
C GLU A 68 7.30 -0.15 17.56
N TRP A 69 7.07 -1.37 17.09
CA TRP A 69 7.21 -1.73 15.68
C TRP A 69 6.30 -0.86 14.79
N PHE A 70 5.03 -0.70 15.17
CA PHE A 70 4.07 0.10 14.41
C PHE A 70 4.54 1.56 14.24
N HIS A 71 4.98 2.19 15.31
CA HIS A 71 5.46 3.57 15.27
C HIS A 71 6.79 3.74 14.51
N GLU A 72 7.64 2.74 14.52
CA GLU A 72 8.86 2.74 13.72
C GLU A 72 8.55 2.75 12.22
N ILE A 73 7.53 2.04 11.80
CA ILE A 73 7.21 1.80 10.39
C ILE A 73 6.24 2.82 9.83
N TYR A 74 5.17 3.12 10.55
CA TYR A 74 4.14 4.08 10.13
C TYR A 74 4.48 5.51 10.56
N ARG A 75 5.73 5.89 10.35
CA ARG A 75 6.14 7.30 10.44
C ARG A 75 5.53 8.11 9.30
N PRO A 76 5.40 9.44 9.45
CA PRO A 76 4.88 10.29 8.38
C PRO A 76 5.68 10.13 7.08
N VAL A 77 4.99 9.69 6.04
CA VAL A 77 5.51 9.59 4.67
C VAL A 77 4.52 10.21 3.71
N GLU A 78 4.95 10.47 2.47
CA GLU A 78 4.11 11.10 1.47
C GLU A 78 3.61 10.10 0.42
N PRO A 79 2.42 10.33 -0.17
CA PRO A 79 1.97 9.56 -1.31
C PRO A 79 2.97 9.64 -2.46
N ASN A 80 3.19 8.51 -3.12
CA ASN A 80 4.07 8.45 -4.30
C ASN A 80 3.29 8.61 -5.61
N GLY A 81 3.99 8.50 -6.74
CA GLY A 81 3.42 8.67 -8.06
C GLY A 81 2.26 7.73 -8.36
N ALA A 82 2.27 6.50 -7.86
CA ALA A 82 1.19 5.54 -8.06
C ALA A 82 -0.09 5.99 -7.35
N HIS A 83 -0.01 6.40 -6.09
CA HIS A 83 -1.15 6.92 -5.35
C HIS A 83 -1.77 8.14 -6.05
N LYS A 84 -0.93 9.06 -6.53
CA LYS A 84 -1.37 10.28 -7.23
C LYS A 84 -1.99 9.97 -8.58
N ALA A 85 -1.45 9.02 -9.32
CA ALA A 85 -2.00 8.59 -10.60
C ALA A 85 -3.41 7.98 -10.44
N LEU A 86 -3.61 7.13 -9.42
CA LEU A 86 -4.92 6.55 -9.12
C LEU A 86 -5.94 7.63 -8.74
N ALA A 87 -5.56 8.61 -7.93
CA ALA A 87 -6.43 9.74 -7.59
C ALA A 87 -6.79 10.58 -8.82
N SER A 88 -5.83 10.79 -9.73
CA SER A 88 -6.07 11.51 -11.00
C SER A 88 -7.02 10.75 -11.92
N LEU A 89 -6.90 9.43 -12.00
CA LEU A 89 -7.83 8.57 -12.77
C LEU A 89 -9.25 8.65 -12.20
N GLU A 90 -9.41 8.62 -10.87
CA GLU A 90 -10.69 8.79 -10.22
C GLU A 90 -11.30 10.15 -10.54
N ALA A 91 -10.53 11.24 -10.42
CA ALA A 91 -10.97 12.59 -10.73
C ALA A 91 -11.40 12.75 -12.21
N ALA A 92 -10.78 12.01 -13.12
CA ALA A 92 -11.10 11.97 -14.53
C ALA A 92 -12.29 11.02 -14.86
N GLY A 93 -12.89 10.37 -13.87
CA GLY A 93 -13.97 9.40 -14.08
C GLY A 93 -13.52 8.07 -14.70
N ARG A 94 -12.25 7.72 -14.55
CA ARG A 94 -11.63 6.52 -15.12
C ARG A 94 -11.28 5.47 -14.07
N MET A 95 -11.59 5.71 -12.80
CA MET A 95 -11.36 4.79 -11.68
C MET A 95 -12.57 4.88 -10.76
N ASP A 96 -13.22 3.77 -10.53
CA ASP A 96 -14.43 3.71 -9.70
C ASP A 96 -14.12 3.53 -8.23
N ALA A 97 -13.06 2.78 -7.92
CA ALA A 97 -12.65 2.53 -6.55
C ALA A 97 -11.17 2.09 -6.46
N VAL A 98 -10.61 2.35 -5.31
CA VAL A 98 -9.38 1.74 -4.83
C VAL A 98 -9.74 0.78 -3.70
N VAL A 99 -9.38 -0.49 -3.84
CA VAL A 99 -9.48 -1.48 -2.78
C VAL A 99 -8.08 -1.76 -2.27
N THR A 100 -7.84 -1.54 -0.99
CA THR A 100 -6.49 -1.63 -0.42
C THR A 100 -6.44 -2.52 0.82
N GLN A 101 -5.34 -3.26 0.95
CA GLN A 101 -4.98 -3.97 2.17
C GLN A 101 -4.18 -3.07 3.14
N ASN A 102 -3.85 -1.84 2.73
CA ASN A 102 -2.98 -0.95 3.48
C ASN A 102 -3.76 -0.11 4.48
N ILE A 103 -3.11 0.18 5.60
CA ILE A 103 -3.63 1.05 6.66
C ILE A 103 -2.87 2.38 6.73
N ASP A 104 -2.05 2.69 5.72
CA ASP A 104 -1.20 3.88 5.69
C ASP A 104 -1.93 5.18 5.34
N GLY A 105 -3.14 5.11 4.80
CA GLY A 105 -3.94 6.29 4.43
C GLY A 105 -3.41 7.05 3.20
N LEU A 106 -2.43 6.52 2.48
CA LEU A 106 -1.77 7.26 1.40
C LEU A 106 -2.67 7.47 0.17
N HIS A 107 -3.58 6.54 -0.11
CA HIS A 107 -4.56 6.73 -1.18
C HIS A 107 -5.46 7.95 -0.92
N GLN A 108 -6.00 8.05 0.30
CA GLN A 108 -6.84 9.19 0.71
C GLN A 108 -6.05 10.49 0.70
N ARG A 109 -4.82 10.49 1.19
CA ARG A 109 -3.95 11.67 1.20
C ARG A 109 -3.55 12.12 -0.22
N ALA A 110 -3.51 11.21 -1.18
CA ALA A 110 -3.29 11.53 -2.59
C ALA A 110 -4.52 12.15 -3.28
N GLY A 111 -5.70 12.03 -2.67
CA GLY A 111 -6.95 12.59 -3.15
C GLY A 111 -7.98 11.56 -3.62
N SER A 112 -7.70 10.26 -3.53
CA SER A 112 -8.71 9.23 -3.81
C SER A 112 -9.84 9.30 -2.77
N ARG A 113 -11.09 9.21 -3.22
CA ARG A 113 -12.29 9.31 -2.38
C ARG A 113 -12.95 7.97 -2.13
N ALA A 114 -13.07 7.15 -3.17
CA ALA A 114 -13.65 5.81 -3.09
C ALA A 114 -12.55 4.79 -2.73
N VAL A 115 -12.19 4.73 -1.45
CA VAL A 115 -11.16 3.84 -0.91
C VAL A 115 -11.80 2.88 0.09
N TRP A 116 -11.56 1.57 -0.12
CA TRP A 116 -12.13 0.46 0.65
C TRP A 116 -11.07 -0.50 1.17
#